data_de93243120ea860d2abbd0e98bb8a365
#
_entry.id   de93243120ea860d2abbd0e98bb8a365
#
_cell.length_a   1.000
_cell.length_b   1.000
_cell.length_c   1.000
_cell.angle_alpha   90.00
_cell.angle_beta   90.00
_cell.angle_gamma   90.00
#
_symmetry.space_group_name_H-M   'P 1'
#
loop_
_entity.id
_entity.type
_entity.pdbx_description
1 polymer ?
#
loop_
_entity_poly.entity_id
_entity_poly.type
_entity_poly.pdbx_seq_one_letter_code
_entity_poly.pdbx_strand_id
1 'polypeptide(L)'
;VTQQTQPGRPRNVSTDDAILEAAALRLSRDGYERTSIDLVARDAGVTRPTVYRRWPSKDELVIAAVANQIKGSVHEPTGDLRRDLMDQAESLVERWSSNHYVGMLGTAIVERRHHPAIYEQLLEKLVEPRRRQMRDILETAQTNGQARPDLDIEVIVAMFVGSFYAMTIAGRWEEGENWATRLTDTILAVIAPPEPPHE
;
A
#
# COMPACT_ATOMS: atom_id res chain seq x y z
N VAL A 1 -42.03 -9.57 16.78
CA VAL A 1 -41.57 -10.34 15.62
C VAL A 1 -40.26 -9.68 15.17
N THR A 2 -39.15 -10.24 15.59
CA THR A 2 -37.81 -9.71 15.30
C THR A 2 -37.38 -10.30 13.96
N GLN A 3 -37.28 -9.47 12.93
CA GLN A 3 -36.70 -9.86 11.64
C GLN A 3 -35.18 -10.01 11.82
N GLN A 4 -34.70 -11.24 11.71
CA GLN A 4 -33.28 -11.54 11.55
C GLN A 4 -32.84 -11.11 10.14
N THR A 5 -31.97 -10.14 10.08
CA THR A 5 -31.28 -9.73 8.86
C THR A 5 -30.33 -10.88 8.45
N GLN A 6 -30.62 -11.54 7.33
CA GLN A 6 -29.70 -12.54 6.74
C GLN A 6 -28.38 -11.88 6.35
N PRO A 7 -27.22 -12.49 6.65
CA PRO A 7 -25.92 -12.01 6.15
C PRO A 7 -25.91 -12.07 4.63
N GLY A 8 -25.49 -10.98 3.99
CA GLY A 8 -25.36 -10.89 2.53
C GLY A 8 -24.48 -12.02 1.97
N ARG A 9 -24.87 -12.52 0.79
CA ARG A 9 -24.17 -13.57 0.03
C ARG A 9 -22.68 -13.23 -0.07
N PRO A 10 -21.73 -14.14 0.28
CA PRO A 10 -20.30 -13.88 0.17
C PRO A 10 -19.97 -13.42 -1.25
N ARG A 11 -19.14 -12.36 -1.36
CA ARG A 11 -18.59 -11.93 -2.65
C ARG A 11 -17.96 -13.15 -3.32
N ASN A 12 -18.37 -13.42 -4.55
CA ASN A 12 -17.84 -14.51 -5.35
C ASN A 12 -16.39 -14.15 -5.73
N VAL A 13 -15.45 -14.47 -4.85
CA VAL A 13 -14.01 -14.27 -5.08
C VAL A 13 -13.63 -15.13 -6.27
N SER A 14 -13.04 -14.54 -7.30
CA SER A 14 -12.60 -15.32 -8.45
C SER A 14 -11.53 -16.34 -8.02
N THR A 15 -11.40 -17.44 -8.74
CA THR A 15 -10.34 -18.43 -8.48
C THR A 15 -8.95 -17.78 -8.50
N ASP A 16 -8.74 -16.79 -9.36
CA ASP A 16 -7.47 -16.08 -9.48
C ASP A 16 -7.21 -15.20 -8.26
N ASP A 17 -8.21 -14.49 -7.77
CA ASP A 17 -8.08 -13.70 -6.55
C ASP A 17 -7.77 -14.58 -5.33
N ALA A 18 -8.40 -15.75 -5.21
CA ALA A 18 -8.11 -16.70 -4.13
C ALA A 18 -6.65 -17.22 -4.17
N ILE A 19 -6.13 -17.51 -5.39
CA ILE A 19 -4.75 -17.94 -5.57
C ILE A 19 -3.77 -16.81 -5.21
N LEU A 20 -4.03 -15.58 -5.70
CA LEU A 20 -3.17 -14.42 -5.47
C LEU A 20 -3.16 -14.02 -4.00
N GLU A 21 -4.30 -14.09 -3.31
CA GLU A 21 -4.40 -13.86 -1.86
C GLU A 21 -3.61 -14.89 -1.06
N ALA A 22 -3.75 -16.18 -1.38
CA ALA A 22 -2.98 -17.25 -0.76
C ALA A 22 -1.47 -17.07 -0.99
N ALA A 23 -1.07 -16.62 -2.18
CA ALA A 23 0.33 -16.34 -2.49
C ALA A 23 0.87 -15.14 -1.70
N ALA A 24 0.09 -14.05 -1.60
CA ALA A 24 0.44 -12.87 -0.81
C ALA A 24 0.60 -13.20 0.68
N LEU A 25 -0.33 -13.97 1.24
CA LEU A 25 -0.28 -14.45 2.62
C LEU A 25 0.98 -15.30 2.89
N ARG A 26 1.29 -16.23 1.98
CA ARG A 26 2.50 -17.05 2.08
C ARG A 26 3.77 -16.22 2.02
N LEU A 27 3.83 -15.32 1.04
CA LEU A 27 4.98 -14.44 0.85
C LEU A 27 5.24 -13.58 2.09
N SER A 28 4.18 -13.01 2.67
CA SER A 28 4.29 -12.16 3.86
C SER A 28 4.71 -12.90 5.12
N ARG A 29 4.23 -14.15 5.29
CA ARG A 29 4.44 -14.91 6.51
C ARG A 29 5.72 -15.77 6.47
N ASP A 30 5.94 -16.44 5.34
CA ASP A 30 6.96 -17.47 5.20
C ASP A 30 8.19 -16.98 4.41
N GLY A 31 8.08 -15.85 3.73
CA GLY A 31 9.09 -15.29 2.83
C GLY A 31 9.10 -15.98 1.46
N TYR A 32 9.95 -15.47 0.55
CA TYR A 32 10.00 -15.97 -0.82
C TYR A 32 10.44 -17.44 -0.87
N GLU A 33 11.54 -17.81 -0.22
CA GLU A 33 12.11 -19.15 -0.34
C GLU A 33 11.15 -20.26 0.07
N ARG A 34 10.39 -20.07 1.14
CA ARG A 34 9.45 -21.07 1.66
C ARG A 34 8.10 -21.05 0.96
N THR A 35 7.83 -20.06 0.12
CA THR A 35 6.63 -20.02 -0.72
C THR A 35 6.81 -20.98 -1.89
N SER A 36 5.84 -21.84 -2.14
CA SER A 36 5.81 -22.72 -3.31
C SER A 36 4.42 -22.78 -3.93
N ILE A 37 4.38 -23.06 -5.24
CA ILE A 37 3.11 -23.19 -5.98
C ILE A 37 2.23 -24.28 -5.39
N ASP A 38 2.81 -25.36 -4.87
CA ASP A 38 2.08 -26.47 -4.24
C ASP A 38 1.38 -26.02 -2.94
N LEU A 39 2.07 -25.22 -2.13
CA LEU A 39 1.52 -24.67 -0.90
C LEU A 39 0.42 -23.65 -1.20
N VAL A 40 0.63 -22.80 -2.18
CA VAL A 40 -0.36 -21.81 -2.61
C VAL A 40 -1.61 -22.50 -3.17
N ALA A 41 -1.45 -23.51 -4.02
CA ALA A 41 -2.58 -24.28 -4.57
C ALA A 41 -3.42 -24.93 -3.48
N ARG A 42 -2.75 -25.51 -2.47
CA ARG A 42 -3.42 -26.14 -1.32
C ARG A 42 -4.21 -25.08 -0.50
N ASP A 43 -3.61 -23.94 -0.21
CA ASP A 43 -4.23 -22.91 0.63
C ASP A 43 -5.39 -22.21 -0.11
N ALA A 44 -5.28 -22.07 -1.45
CA ALA A 44 -6.36 -21.54 -2.29
C ALA A 44 -7.47 -22.57 -2.60
N GLY A 45 -7.33 -23.83 -2.16
CA GLY A 45 -8.30 -24.89 -2.45
C GLY A 45 -8.38 -25.29 -3.93
N VAL A 46 -7.30 -25.15 -4.67
CA VAL A 46 -7.23 -25.47 -6.12
C VAL A 46 -6.16 -26.53 -6.39
N THR A 47 -6.20 -27.09 -7.62
CA THR A 47 -5.17 -28.03 -8.04
C THR A 47 -3.90 -27.30 -8.54
N ARG A 48 -2.72 -27.90 -8.36
CA ARG A 48 -1.44 -27.40 -8.89
C ARG A 48 -1.49 -27.06 -10.39
N PRO A 49 -2.04 -27.90 -11.29
CA PRO A 49 -2.20 -27.55 -12.69
C PRO A 49 -3.04 -26.30 -12.94
N THR A 50 -3.99 -25.99 -12.05
CA THR A 50 -4.80 -24.77 -12.13
C THR A 50 -3.95 -23.52 -11.94
N VAL A 51 -2.99 -23.55 -11.02
CA VAL A 51 -2.06 -22.44 -10.78
C VAL A 51 -1.07 -22.33 -11.94
N TYR A 52 -0.41 -23.43 -12.35
CA TYR A 52 0.59 -23.40 -13.42
C TYR A 52 0.05 -22.93 -14.76
N ARG A 53 -1.22 -23.19 -15.07
CA ARG A 53 -1.84 -22.70 -16.30
C ARG A 53 -1.90 -21.19 -16.38
N ARG A 54 -1.92 -20.48 -15.23
CA ARG A 54 -2.03 -19.03 -15.12
C ARG A 54 -0.68 -18.38 -14.88
N TRP A 55 0.11 -19.00 -14.02
CA TRP A 55 1.44 -18.52 -13.63
C TRP A 55 2.43 -19.68 -13.76
N PRO A 56 3.16 -19.74 -14.88
CA PRO A 56 4.11 -20.81 -15.19
C PRO A 56 5.26 -20.97 -14.20
N SER A 57 5.59 -19.88 -13.47
CA SER A 57 6.67 -19.87 -12.47
C SER A 57 6.22 -19.31 -11.12
N LYS A 58 7.01 -19.59 -10.07
CA LYS A 58 6.85 -19.00 -8.76
C LYS A 58 7.01 -17.47 -8.82
N ASP A 59 7.98 -16.98 -9.59
CA ASP A 59 8.24 -15.56 -9.75
C ASP A 59 7.04 -14.83 -10.34
N GLU A 60 6.45 -15.36 -11.41
CA GLU A 60 5.26 -14.80 -12.04
C GLU A 60 4.06 -14.78 -11.09
N LEU A 61 3.87 -15.86 -10.32
CA LEU A 61 2.83 -15.91 -9.28
C LEU A 61 3.03 -14.85 -8.20
N VAL A 62 4.26 -14.71 -7.69
CA VAL A 62 4.61 -13.74 -6.64
C VAL A 62 4.45 -12.31 -7.16
N ILE A 63 4.94 -12.01 -8.37
CA ILE A 63 4.77 -10.70 -9.01
C ILE A 63 3.27 -10.37 -9.18
N ALA A 64 2.48 -11.32 -9.64
CA ALA A 64 1.04 -11.15 -9.79
C ALA A 64 0.34 -10.96 -8.43
N ALA A 65 0.76 -11.67 -7.38
CA ALA A 65 0.24 -11.52 -6.02
C ALA A 65 0.52 -10.12 -5.46
N VAL A 66 1.76 -9.62 -5.64
CA VAL A 66 2.13 -8.24 -5.27
C VAL A 66 1.25 -7.23 -6.03
N ALA A 67 1.11 -7.39 -7.34
CA ALA A 67 0.28 -6.51 -8.16
C ALA A 67 -1.20 -6.54 -7.77
N ASN A 68 -1.72 -7.69 -7.30
CA ASN A 68 -3.11 -7.82 -6.87
C ASN A 68 -3.44 -7.03 -5.60
N GLN A 69 -2.48 -6.81 -4.71
CA GLN A 69 -2.65 -6.01 -3.49
C GLN A 69 -2.83 -4.51 -3.75
N ILE A 70 -2.69 -4.08 -5.01
CA ILE A 70 -2.75 -2.66 -5.41
C ILE A 70 -4.13 -2.27 -5.93
N LYS A 71 -4.98 -3.23 -6.25
CA LYS A 71 -6.30 -2.97 -6.85
C LYS A 71 -7.14 -2.05 -5.97
N GLY A 72 -7.55 -0.92 -6.52
CA GLY A 72 -8.59 -0.05 -5.96
C GLY A 72 -8.13 1.15 -5.13
N SER A 73 -6.86 1.56 -5.15
CA SER A 73 -6.34 2.53 -4.19
C SER A 73 -5.74 3.82 -4.75
N VAL A 74 -6.04 4.16 -5.99
CA VAL A 74 -5.67 5.48 -6.55
C VAL A 74 -6.91 6.37 -6.50
N HIS A 75 -6.87 7.41 -5.66
CA HIS A 75 -7.90 8.44 -5.62
C HIS A 75 -7.49 9.58 -6.56
N GLU A 76 -8.43 10.09 -7.34
CA GLU A 76 -8.19 11.30 -8.14
C GLU A 76 -8.07 12.50 -7.20
N PRO A 77 -7.01 13.32 -7.31
CA PRO A 77 -6.86 14.51 -6.50
C PRO A 77 -8.06 15.46 -6.66
N THR A 78 -8.56 15.98 -5.55
CA THR A 78 -9.72 16.87 -5.52
C THR A 78 -9.33 18.34 -5.67
N GLY A 79 -8.06 18.67 -5.42
CA GLY A 79 -7.54 20.03 -5.32
C GLY A 79 -7.69 20.66 -3.93
N ASP A 80 -8.36 19.98 -3.00
CA ASP A 80 -8.35 20.30 -1.57
C ASP A 80 -7.18 19.57 -0.92
N LEU A 81 -6.11 20.29 -0.64
CA LEU A 81 -4.87 19.72 -0.11
C LEU A 81 -5.07 18.90 1.16
N ARG A 82 -5.89 19.36 2.10
CA ARG A 82 -6.17 18.63 3.34
C ARG A 82 -6.86 17.31 3.06
N ARG A 83 -7.87 17.34 2.20
CA ARG A 83 -8.63 16.15 1.83
C ARG A 83 -7.76 15.15 1.09
N ASP A 84 -7.00 15.64 0.11
CA ASP A 84 -6.13 14.78 -0.70
C ASP A 84 -5.04 14.10 0.15
N LEU A 85 -4.44 14.82 1.10
CA LEU A 85 -3.48 14.23 2.06
C LEU A 85 -4.15 13.26 3.02
N MET A 86 -5.37 13.54 3.49
CA MET A 86 -6.13 12.64 4.35
C MET A 86 -6.45 11.33 3.63
N ASP A 87 -6.97 11.40 2.39
CA ASP A 87 -7.29 10.23 1.58
C ASP A 87 -6.04 9.35 1.36
N GLN A 88 -4.87 9.97 1.14
CA GLN A 88 -3.59 9.25 1.04
C GLN A 88 -3.21 8.56 2.37
N ALA A 89 -3.36 9.26 3.49
CA ALA A 89 -3.03 8.72 4.81
C ALA A 89 -3.95 7.56 5.20
N GLU A 90 -5.27 7.71 5.03
CA GLU A 90 -6.27 6.66 5.29
C GLU A 90 -6.02 5.43 4.42
N SER A 91 -5.75 5.62 3.14
CA SER A 91 -5.39 4.55 2.21
C SER A 91 -4.13 3.79 2.62
N LEU A 92 -3.15 4.46 3.23
CA LEU A 92 -1.98 3.81 3.80
C LEU A 92 -2.32 3.09 5.10
N VAL A 93 -3.10 3.68 6.02
CA VAL A 93 -3.56 3.02 7.25
C VAL A 93 -4.28 1.72 6.93
N GLU A 94 -5.22 1.72 5.99
CA GLU A 94 -5.96 0.53 5.57
C GLU A 94 -5.00 -0.58 5.09
N ARG A 95 -4.02 -0.24 4.26
CA ARG A 95 -3.04 -1.22 3.75
C ARG A 95 -2.10 -1.72 4.82
N TRP A 96 -1.59 -0.83 5.69
CA TRP A 96 -0.72 -1.22 6.80
C TRP A 96 -1.42 -2.09 7.83
N SER A 97 -2.72 -1.93 7.98
CA SER A 97 -3.56 -2.80 8.80
C SER A 97 -3.75 -4.19 8.21
N SER A 98 -3.49 -4.38 6.92
CA SER A 98 -3.48 -5.71 6.30
C SER A 98 -2.20 -6.46 6.67
N ASN A 99 -2.34 -7.65 7.25
CA ASN A 99 -1.21 -8.49 7.68
C ASN A 99 -0.24 -8.89 6.54
N HIS A 100 -0.62 -8.67 5.28
CA HIS A 100 0.15 -9.12 4.11
C HIS A 100 1.06 -8.03 3.55
N TYR A 101 0.63 -6.77 3.59
CA TYR A 101 1.31 -5.67 2.92
C TYR A 101 2.74 -5.45 3.44
N VAL A 102 2.88 -5.29 4.74
CA VAL A 102 4.18 -5.04 5.38
C VAL A 102 5.13 -6.24 5.22
N GLY A 103 4.61 -7.46 5.39
CA GLY A 103 5.40 -8.68 5.21
C GLY A 103 5.90 -8.85 3.78
N MET A 104 5.07 -8.54 2.78
CA MET A 104 5.48 -8.57 1.37
C MET A 104 6.56 -7.53 1.06
N LEU A 105 6.41 -6.29 1.54
CA LEU A 105 7.42 -5.25 1.40
C LEU A 105 8.75 -5.68 2.01
N GLY A 106 8.70 -6.20 3.24
CA GLY A 106 9.89 -6.71 3.94
C GLY A 106 10.57 -7.81 3.14
N THR A 107 9.81 -8.80 2.66
CA THR A 107 10.33 -9.89 1.83
C THR A 107 10.98 -9.37 0.55
N ALA A 108 10.32 -8.48 -0.19
CA ALA A 108 10.86 -7.94 -1.43
C ALA A 108 12.16 -7.14 -1.20
N ILE A 109 12.27 -6.39 -0.09
CA ILE A 109 13.47 -5.65 0.28
C ILE A 109 14.62 -6.61 0.61
N VAL A 110 14.35 -7.68 1.36
CA VAL A 110 15.36 -8.70 1.72
C VAL A 110 15.84 -9.42 0.47
N GLU A 111 14.90 -9.83 -0.40
CA GLU A 111 15.18 -10.63 -1.59
C GLU A 111 15.72 -9.82 -2.78
N ARG A 112 15.82 -8.49 -2.68
CA ARG A 112 16.22 -7.62 -3.81
C ARG A 112 17.53 -8.00 -4.50
N ARG A 113 18.46 -8.68 -3.79
CA ARG A 113 19.74 -9.12 -4.34
C ARG A 113 19.65 -10.47 -5.06
N HIS A 114 18.76 -11.34 -4.62
CA HIS A 114 18.58 -12.70 -5.16
C HIS A 114 17.48 -12.74 -6.22
N HIS A 115 16.45 -11.92 -6.05
CA HIS A 115 15.28 -11.84 -6.91
C HIS A 115 14.97 -10.38 -7.29
N PRO A 116 15.85 -9.69 -8.04
CA PRO A 116 15.69 -8.27 -8.36
C PRO A 116 14.39 -7.96 -9.10
N ALA A 117 13.90 -8.87 -9.95
CA ALA A 117 12.67 -8.69 -10.70
C ALA A 117 11.44 -8.53 -9.78
N ILE A 118 11.39 -9.22 -8.63
CA ILE A 118 10.30 -9.08 -7.66
C ILE A 118 10.33 -7.69 -7.03
N TYR A 119 11.52 -7.22 -6.65
CA TYR A 119 11.70 -5.89 -6.08
C TYR A 119 11.37 -4.78 -7.09
N GLU A 120 11.82 -4.89 -8.33
CA GLU A 120 11.52 -3.95 -9.41
C GLU A 120 10.02 -3.86 -9.69
N GLN A 121 9.31 -4.99 -9.76
CA GLN A 121 7.87 -5.01 -9.93
C GLN A 121 7.12 -4.40 -8.73
N LEU A 122 7.61 -4.62 -7.51
CA LEU A 122 7.07 -3.97 -6.32
C LEU A 122 7.25 -2.45 -6.42
N LEU A 123 8.42 -1.97 -6.78
CA LEU A 123 8.67 -0.54 -6.97
C LEU A 123 7.75 0.05 -8.05
N GLU A 124 7.75 -0.56 -9.25
CA GLU A 124 7.00 -0.06 -10.41
C GLU A 124 5.49 -0.03 -10.16
N LYS A 125 4.95 -1.09 -9.58
CA LYS A 125 3.49 -1.27 -9.49
C LYS A 125 2.91 -0.81 -8.14
N LEU A 126 3.70 -0.81 -7.08
CA LEU A 126 3.19 -0.52 -5.74
C LEU A 126 3.68 0.83 -5.21
N VAL A 127 4.96 1.12 -5.35
CA VAL A 127 5.59 2.29 -4.73
C VAL A 127 5.48 3.53 -5.61
N GLU A 128 5.91 3.44 -6.86
CA GLU A 128 6.02 4.58 -7.77
C GLU A 128 4.67 5.24 -8.12
N PRO A 129 3.57 4.53 -8.33
CA PRO A 129 2.28 5.19 -8.61
C PRO A 129 1.83 6.09 -7.44
N ARG A 130 2.09 5.68 -6.20
CA ARG A 130 1.72 6.45 -4.99
C ARG A 130 2.65 7.62 -4.76
N ARG A 131 3.95 7.42 -4.96
CA ARG A 131 4.91 8.52 -4.89
C ARG A 131 4.57 9.60 -5.91
N ARG A 132 4.23 9.20 -7.12
CA ARG A 132 3.80 10.12 -8.18
C ARG A 132 2.53 10.88 -7.77
N GLN A 133 1.50 10.18 -7.32
CA GLN A 133 0.26 10.81 -6.88
C GLN A 133 0.50 11.82 -5.74
N MET A 134 1.30 11.47 -4.74
CA MET A 134 1.65 12.39 -3.66
C MET A 134 2.43 13.61 -4.18
N ARG A 135 3.35 13.39 -5.11
CA ARG A 135 4.09 14.47 -5.77
C ARG A 135 3.13 15.42 -6.50
N ASP A 136 2.22 14.88 -7.32
CA ASP A 136 1.25 15.67 -8.09
C ASP A 136 0.35 16.52 -7.15
N ILE A 137 -0.06 15.99 -6.00
CA ILE A 137 -0.81 16.72 -4.96
C ILE A 137 0.03 17.88 -4.43
N LEU A 138 1.27 17.66 -4.07
CA LEU A 138 2.15 18.68 -3.47
C LEU A 138 2.58 19.74 -4.50
N GLU A 139 2.87 19.36 -5.74
CA GLU A 139 3.16 20.30 -6.85
C GLU A 139 1.96 21.20 -7.15
N THR A 140 0.76 20.62 -7.14
CA THR A 140 -0.49 21.39 -7.30
C THR A 140 -0.66 22.36 -6.13
N ALA A 141 -0.40 21.92 -4.89
CA ALA A 141 -0.49 22.79 -3.72
C ALA A 141 0.52 23.94 -3.75
N GLN A 142 1.75 23.71 -4.23
CA GLN A 142 2.72 24.79 -4.45
C GLN A 142 2.22 25.79 -5.51
N THR A 143 1.73 25.28 -6.63
CA THR A 143 1.23 26.12 -7.74
C THR A 143 0.07 27.00 -7.31
N ASN A 144 -0.81 26.47 -6.44
CA ASN A 144 -1.99 27.18 -5.93
C ASN A 144 -1.71 28.03 -4.67
N GLY A 145 -0.45 28.09 -4.20
CA GLY A 145 -0.09 28.84 -3.00
C GLY A 145 -0.57 28.20 -1.68
N GLN A 146 -0.99 26.95 -1.71
CA GLN A 146 -1.41 26.19 -0.53
C GLN A 146 -0.21 25.59 0.23
N ALA A 147 0.94 25.47 -0.45
CA ALA A 147 2.19 25.03 0.13
C ALA A 147 3.31 26.03 -0.20
N ARG A 148 4.32 26.08 0.68
CA ARG A 148 5.49 26.95 0.49
C ARG A 148 6.24 26.60 -0.80
N PRO A 149 6.76 27.60 -1.55
CA PRO A 149 7.37 27.37 -2.85
C PRO A 149 8.74 26.69 -2.80
N ASP A 150 9.43 26.77 -1.67
CA ASP A 150 10.78 26.20 -1.44
C ASP A 150 10.74 24.78 -0.82
N LEU A 151 9.57 24.10 -0.88
CA LEU A 151 9.38 22.77 -0.35
C LEU A 151 10.16 21.73 -1.16
N ASP A 152 10.94 20.91 -0.49
CA ASP A 152 11.50 19.69 -1.08
C ASP A 152 10.41 18.59 -1.04
N ILE A 153 9.71 18.45 -2.16
CA ILE A 153 8.58 17.50 -2.31
C ILE A 153 9.03 16.06 -2.05
N GLU A 154 10.21 15.66 -2.53
CA GLU A 154 10.68 14.28 -2.34
C GLU A 154 10.96 13.97 -0.86
N VAL A 155 11.44 14.95 -0.10
CA VAL A 155 11.61 14.81 1.35
C VAL A 155 10.26 14.67 2.04
N ILE A 156 9.26 15.48 1.68
CA ILE A 156 7.91 15.37 2.26
C ILE A 156 7.27 14.02 1.93
N VAL A 157 7.38 13.55 0.69
CA VAL A 157 6.91 12.21 0.29
C VAL A 157 7.59 11.12 1.13
N ALA A 158 8.90 11.23 1.33
CA ALA A 158 9.66 10.28 2.14
C ALA A 158 9.25 10.33 3.63
N MET A 159 9.02 11.51 4.20
CA MET A 159 8.54 11.68 5.58
C MET A 159 7.15 11.06 5.75
N PHE A 160 6.23 11.34 4.82
CA PHE A 160 4.86 10.84 4.85
C PHE A 160 4.83 9.32 4.87
N VAL A 161 5.44 8.67 3.87
CA VAL A 161 5.47 7.20 3.76
C VAL A 161 6.35 6.58 4.83
N GLY A 162 7.50 7.19 5.14
CA GLY A 162 8.46 6.73 6.13
C GLY A 162 7.87 6.65 7.54
N SER A 163 6.90 7.50 7.87
CA SER A 163 6.21 7.47 9.17
C SER A 163 5.52 6.13 9.44
N PHE A 164 4.94 5.51 8.40
CA PHE A 164 4.30 4.20 8.52
C PHE A 164 5.31 3.08 8.77
N TYR A 165 6.46 3.12 8.10
CA TYR A 165 7.56 2.17 8.37
C TYR A 165 8.07 2.33 9.81
N ALA A 166 8.26 3.56 10.26
CA ALA A 166 8.73 3.84 11.62
C ALA A 166 7.77 3.29 12.68
N MET A 167 6.46 3.49 12.53
CA MET A 167 5.43 2.94 13.43
C MET A 167 5.46 1.41 13.45
N THR A 168 5.61 0.78 12.29
CA THR A 168 5.66 -0.67 12.18
C THR A 168 6.91 -1.24 12.86
N ILE A 169 8.10 -0.67 12.57
CA ILE A 169 9.37 -1.14 13.16
C ILE A 169 9.37 -0.96 14.68
N ALA A 170 8.78 0.15 15.17
CA ALA A 170 8.66 0.40 16.60
C ALA A 170 7.61 -0.49 17.31
N GLY A 171 6.82 -1.26 16.57
CA GLY A 171 5.71 -2.06 17.14
C GLY A 171 4.61 -1.20 17.79
N ARG A 172 4.46 0.06 17.37
CA ARG A 172 3.56 1.04 17.99
C ARG A 172 2.28 1.29 17.20
N TRP A 173 1.90 0.33 16.35
CA TRP A 173 0.73 0.48 15.50
C TRP A 173 -0.59 0.60 16.27
N GLU A 174 -0.68 0.00 17.46
CA GLU A 174 -1.84 0.13 18.36
C GLU A 174 -2.00 1.56 18.91
N GLU A 175 -0.92 2.35 18.95
CA GLU A 175 -0.96 3.78 19.30
C GLU A 175 -1.41 4.65 18.11
N GLY A 176 -1.65 4.05 16.95
CA GLY A 176 -1.99 4.70 15.68
C GLY A 176 -3.45 5.15 15.56
N GLU A 177 -4.23 5.12 16.66
CA GLU A 177 -5.57 5.71 16.64
C GLU A 177 -5.49 7.16 16.16
N ASN A 178 -6.24 7.47 15.10
CA ASN A 178 -6.19 8.77 14.40
C ASN A 178 -4.84 9.10 13.72
N TRP A 179 -4.01 8.08 13.39
CA TRP A 179 -2.71 8.34 12.74
C TRP A 179 -2.83 9.13 11.43
N ALA A 180 -3.80 8.83 10.59
CA ALA A 180 -4.05 9.55 9.35
C ALA A 180 -4.27 11.04 9.60
N THR A 181 -5.12 11.40 10.55
CA THR A 181 -5.40 12.79 10.93
C THR A 181 -4.17 13.49 11.47
N ARG A 182 -3.47 12.85 12.43
CA ARG A 182 -2.26 13.42 13.05
C ARG A 182 -1.13 13.66 12.05
N LEU A 183 -0.93 12.70 11.14
CA LEU A 183 0.06 12.82 10.07
C LEU A 183 -0.31 13.94 9.11
N THR A 184 -1.56 13.99 8.67
CA THR A 184 -2.06 15.05 7.78
C THR A 184 -1.89 16.43 8.42
N ASP A 185 -2.29 16.61 9.66
CA ASP A 185 -2.15 17.89 10.37
C ASP A 185 -0.67 18.29 10.52
N THR A 186 0.20 17.33 10.83
CA THR A 186 1.64 17.58 10.95
C THR A 186 2.26 17.97 9.61
N ILE A 187 1.93 17.27 8.55
CA ILE A 187 2.43 17.60 7.20
C ILE A 187 1.92 18.98 6.76
N LEU A 188 0.64 19.28 6.94
CA LEU A 188 0.08 20.61 6.63
C LEU A 188 0.82 21.73 7.37
N ALA A 189 1.14 21.54 8.65
CA ALA A 189 1.90 22.52 9.43
C ALA A 189 3.34 22.71 8.87
N VAL A 190 3.99 21.65 8.39
CA VAL A 190 5.34 21.69 7.83
C VAL A 190 5.37 22.40 6.46
N ILE A 191 4.33 22.16 5.63
CA ILE A 191 4.30 22.67 4.25
C ILE A 191 3.58 24.03 4.12
N ALA A 192 3.00 24.55 5.21
CA ALA A 192 2.27 25.82 5.19
C ALA A 192 3.13 26.95 4.57
N PRO A 193 2.53 27.79 3.71
CA PRO A 193 3.22 28.97 3.20
C PRO A 193 3.62 29.89 4.38
N PRO A 194 4.71 30.65 4.25
CA PRO A 194 5.10 31.62 5.28
C PRO A 194 3.99 32.66 5.48
N GLU A 195 3.77 33.04 6.74
CA GLU A 195 2.85 34.15 7.02
C GLU A 195 3.31 35.41 6.29
N PRO A 196 2.39 36.18 5.69
CA PRO A 196 2.75 37.45 5.09
C PRO A 196 3.39 38.34 6.18
N PRO A 197 4.40 39.17 5.84
CA PRO A 197 5.02 40.07 6.82
C PRO A 197 3.92 40.96 7.40
N HIS A 198 3.86 41.04 8.72
CA HIS A 198 2.99 41.98 9.43
C HIS A 198 3.41 43.41 9.04
N GLU A 199 2.56 44.16 8.36
CA GLU A 199 2.72 45.61 8.08
C GLU A 199 2.60 46.45 9.36
#